data_f46a48dada16bf8c85cf15ea4e521a9d
#
_entry.id   f46a48dada16bf8c85cf15ea4e521a9d
#
_cell.length_a   1.000
_cell.length_b   1.000
_cell.length_c   1.000
_cell.angle_alpha   90.00
_cell.angle_beta   90.00
_cell.angle_gamma   90.00
#
_symmetry.space_group_name_H-M   'P 1'
#
loop_
_entity.id
_entity.type
_entity.pdbx_description
1 polymer ?
#
loop_
_entity_poly.entity_id
_entity_poly.type
_entity_poly.pdbx_seq_one_letter_code
_entity_poly.pdbx_strand_id
1 'polypeptide(L)'
;AGKDYTFDDVCATLSKLAPFDWRGYLEGRVHGNSDAGLLDGLERAGYRLVYKSTPSPYVERGLQGEGMPDFSYSIGLGVNARGVVRSVSWNSPAFKAGMAPGATLLEVEGEPFSMERLATAVSRRNPAGIAVTFELDRQKRAVTIDYDGGLRYPALERIPDRIDRLKQLLTPR
;
A
#
# COMPACT_ATOMS: atom_id res chain seq x y z
N ALA A 1 33.13 -25.83 -6.68
CA ALA A 1 31.93 -26.46 -6.15
C ALA A 1 31.34 -25.53 -5.08
N GLY A 2 30.09 -25.07 -5.27
CA GLY A 2 29.39 -24.31 -4.25
C GLY A 2 29.20 -25.17 -3.01
N LYS A 3 29.32 -24.58 -1.85
CA LYS A 3 29.05 -25.26 -0.58
C LYS A 3 27.55 -25.09 -0.28
N ASP A 4 26.83 -26.22 -0.25
CA ASP A 4 25.42 -26.21 0.16
C ASP A 4 25.31 -25.83 1.62
N TYR A 5 24.24 -25.16 2.00
CA TYR A 5 23.93 -24.79 3.38
C TYR A 5 22.50 -25.21 3.74
N THR A 6 22.31 -25.52 4.98
CA THR A 6 21.01 -25.90 5.55
C THR A 6 20.37 -24.73 6.27
N PHE A 7 19.07 -24.86 6.61
CA PHE A 7 18.38 -23.90 7.46
C PHE A 7 19.06 -23.73 8.84
N ASP A 8 19.58 -24.83 9.38
CA ASP A 8 20.32 -24.83 10.64
C ASP A 8 21.62 -24.03 10.55
N ASP A 9 22.35 -24.12 9.44
CA ASP A 9 23.54 -23.33 9.19
C ASP A 9 23.25 -21.83 9.16
N VAL A 10 22.11 -21.45 8.54
CA VAL A 10 21.64 -20.05 8.52
C VAL A 10 21.35 -19.57 9.94
N CYS A 11 20.53 -20.31 10.70
CA CYS A 11 20.21 -19.97 12.08
C CYS A 11 21.44 -19.88 12.97
N ALA A 12 22.37 -20.84 12.86
CA ALA A 12 23.62 -20.84 13.62
C ALA A 12 24.52 -19.65 13.27
N THR A 13 24.58 -19.28 12.00
CA THR A 13 25.36 -18.12 11.54
C THR A 13 24.79 -16.81 12.06
N LEU A 14 23.46 -16.62 11.96
CA LEU A 14 22.78 -15.45 12.47
C LEU A 14 22.91 -15.33 13.99
N SER A 15 22.84 -16.44 14.72
CA SER A 15 23.00 -16.46 16.19
C SER A 15 24.39 -16.03 16.66
N LYS A 16 25.42 -16.26 15.82
CA LYS A 16 26.79 -15.76 16.09
C LYS A 16 26.90 -14.23 15.93
N LEU A 17 26.09 -13.66 15.03
CA LEU A 17 26.08 -12.22 14.76
C LEU A 17 25.25 -11.43 15.78
N ALA A 18 24.10 -12.00 16.17
CA ALA A 18 23.22 -11.39 17.14
C ALA A 18 22.44 -12.46 17.91
N PRO A 19 22.45 -12.44 19.26
CA PRO A 19 21.67 -13.37 20.07
C PRO A 19 20.17 -13.08 19.92
N PHE A 20 19.46 -13.97 19.23
CA PHE A 20 18.03 -13.86 18.95
C PHE A 20 17.48 -15.25 18.58
N ASP A 21 16.20 -15.50 18.80
CA ASP A 21 15.53 -16.71 18.31
C ASP A 21 15.29 -16.62 16.80
N TRP A 22 16.37 -16.81 16.04
CA TRP A 22 16.32 -16.76 14.58
C TRP A 22 15.47 -17.86 13.97
N ARG A 23 15.45 -19.05 14.59
CA ARG A 23 14.64 -20.17 14.10
C ARG A 23 13.17 -19.82 14.17
N GLY A 24 12.65 -19.52 15.35
CA GLY A 24 11.25 -19.18 15.55
C GLY A 24 10.83 -17.96 14.72
N TYR A 25 11.72 -16.97 14.60
CA TYR A 25 11.47 -15.80 13.75
C TYR A 25 11.32 -16.17 12.26
N LEU A 26 12.24 -16.93 11.69
CA LEU A 26 12.22 -17.30 10.27
C LEU A 26 11.07 -18.25 9.95
N GLU A 27 10.85 -19.27 10.78
CA GLU A 27 9.73 -20.20 10.64
C GLU A 27 8.38 -19.46 10.69
N GLY A 28 8.22 -18.54 11.63
CA GLY A 28 7.03 -17.70 11.73
C GLY A 28 6.81 -16.82 10.50
N ARG A 29 7.88 -16.37 9.82
CA ARG A 29 7.78 -15.59 8.57
C ARG A 29 7.42 -16.44 7.35
N VAL A 30 7.90 -17.66 7.29
CA VAL A 30 7.67 -18.57 6.14
C VAL A 30 6.32 -19.27 6.25
N HIS A 31 5.93 -19.70 7.43
CA HIS A 31 4.73 -20.51 7.65
C HIS A 31 3.57 -19.73 8.28
N GLY A 32 3.82 -18.53 8.80
CA GLY A 32 2.81 -17.68 9.41
C GLY A 32 1.96 -16.96 8.36
N ASN A 33 0.64 -16.97 8.56
CA ASN A 33 -0.34 -16.25 7.72
C ASN A 33 -0.74 -14.89 8.32
N SER A 34 0.10 -14.29 9.15
CA SER A 34 -0.21 -13.06 9.86
C SER A 34 0.43 -11.83 9.22
N ASP A 35 -0.40 -10.88 8.79
CA ASP A 35 0.05 -9.56 8.33
C ASP A 35 0.75 -8.76 9.44
N ALA A 36 0.44 -9.02 10.70
CA ALA A 36 1.04 -8.36 11.86
C ALA A 36 2.57 -8.52 11.89
N GLY A 37 3.07 -9.66 11.42
CA GLY A 37 4.50 -9.92 11.37
C GLY A 37 5.29 -9.01 10.44
N LEU A 38 4.68 -8.39 9.43
CA LEU A 38 5.37 -7.49 8.49
C LEU A 38 5.70 -6.13 9.11
N LEU A 39 4.90 -5.68 10.07
CA LEU A 39 5.01 -4.35 10.69
C LEU A 39 5.76 -4.35 12.02
N ASP A 40 5.98 -5.51 12.66
CA ASP A 40 6.64 -5.60 13.96
C ASP A 40 8.08 -5.06 13.94
N GLY A 41 8.76 -5.18 12.80
CA GLY A 41 10.09 -4.60 12.60
C GLY A 41 10.09 -3.08 12.69
N LEU A 42 9.04 -2.41 12.20
CA LEU A 42 8.89 -0.96 12.33
C LEU A 42 8.66 -0.56 13.78
N GLU A 43 7.83 -1.28 14.51
CA GLU A 43 7.57 -1.01 15.92
C GLU A 43 8.83 -1.18 16.78
N ARG A 44 9.62 -2.23 16.53
CA ARG A 44 10.93 -2.44 17.17
C ARG A 44 11.92 -1.35 16.83
N ALA A 45 11.81 -0.77 15.62
CA ALA A 45 12.64 0.36 15.20
C ALA A 45 12.17 1.71 15.78
N GLY A 46 11.07 1.72 16.54
CA GLY A 46 10.50 2.90 17.18
C GLY A 46 9.54 3.69 16.29
N TYR A 47 8.92 3.04 15.30
CA TYR A 47 7.97 3.65 14.38
C TYR A 47 6.71 2.81 14.25
N ARG A 48 5.62 3.44 13.84
CA ARG A 48 4.39 2.78 13.41
C ARG A 48 3.98 3.28 12.04
N LEU A 49 3.36 2.40 11.25
CA LEU A 49 2.72 2.78 10.01
C LEU A 49 1.39 3.47 10.32
N VAL A 50 1.21 4.65 9.78
CA VAL A 50 -0.05 5.40 9.83
C VAL A 50 -0.45 5.84 8.43
N TYR A 51 -1.72 6.22 8.26
CA TYR A 51 -2.19 6.77 7.00
C TYR A 51 -2.63 8.21 7.19
N LYS A 52 -2.15 9.10 6.34
CA LYS A 52 -2.46 10.53 6.33
C LYS A 52 -3.22 10.90 5.07
N SER A 53 -4.01 11.96 5.12
CA SER A 53 -4.73 12.50 3.95
C SER A 53 -3.83 13.26 2.98
N THR A 54 -2.62 13.62 3.41
CA THR A 54 -1.60 14.29 2.59
C THR A 54 -0.40 13.37 2.38
N PRO A 55 0.17 13.31 1.18
CA PRO A 55 1.36 12.51 0.91
C PRO A 55 2.57 13.03 1.71
N SER A 56 3.52 12.15 2.00
CA SER A 56 4.82 12.55 2.52
C SER A 56 5.69 13.15 1.40
N PRO A 57 6.73 13.96 1.71
CA PRO A 57 7.63 14.50 0.68
C PRO A 57 8.31 13.43 -0.19
N TYR A 58 8.45 12.21 0.32
CA TYR A 58 8.94 11.08 -0.46
C TYR A 58 7.90 10.61 -1.49
N VAL A 59 6.65 10.44 -1.06
CA VAL A 59 5.54 10.05 -1.93
C VAL A 59 5.27 11.13 -2.96
N GLU A 60 5.28 12.41 -2.57
CA GLU A 60 5.12 13.54 -3.51
C GLU A 60 6.17 13.53 -4.62
N ARG A 61 7.43 13.26 -4.30
CA ARG A 61 8.49 13.16 -5.31
C ARG A 61 8.27 11.99 -6.27
N GLY A 62 7.79 10.85 -5.78
CA GLY A 62 7.40 9.72 -6.62
C GLY A 62 6.22 10.05 -7.52
N LEU A 63 5.23 10.76 -6.99
CA LEU A 63 4.06 11.20 -7.73
C LEU A 63 4.39 12.29 -8.75
N GLN A 64 5.37 13.16 -8.48
CA GLN A 64 5.82 14.22 -9.42
C GLN A 64 6.41 13.65 -10.70
N GLY A 65 7.00 12.47 -10.68
CA GLY A 65 7.49 11.78 -11.88
C GLY A 65 6.39 11.31 -12.82
N GLU A 66 5.20 11.02 -12.29
CA GLU A 66 4.00 10.58 -13.04
C GLU A 66 2.85 11.60 -12.95
N GLY A 67 2.94 12.61 -12.09
CA GLY A 67 2.00 13.73 -11.98
C GLY A 67 0.60 13.36 -11.48
N MET A 68 0.43 12.21 -10.82
CA MET A 68 -0.91 11.66 -10.55
C MET A 68 -1.09 11.23 -9.09
N PRO A 69 -2.28 11.48 -8.49
CA PRO A 69 -2.62 10.93 -7.19
C PRO A 69 -2.56 9.39 -7.20
N ASP A 70 -2.02 8.81 -6.13
CA ASP A 70 -2.04 7.36 -5.89
C ASP A 70 -3.24 6.98 -5.02
N PHE A 71 -4.14 6.16 -5.56
CA PHE A 71 -5.32 5.66 -4.84
C PHE A 71 -5.14 4.24 -4.29
N SER A 72 -3.95 3.66 -4.39
CA SER A 72 -3.65 2.28 -3.96
C SER A 72 -4.00 2.04 -2.49
N TYR A 73 -3.78 3.03 -1.64
CA TYR A 73 -4.07 2.94 -0.20
C TYR A 73 -5.45 3.48 0.21
N SER A 74 -6.20 4.03 -0.73
CA SER A 74 -7.59 4.49 -0.54
C SER A 74 -8.55 3.44 -1.06
N ILE A 75 -8.92 3.53 -2.33
CA ILE A 75 -9.84 2.61 -2.99
C ILE A 75 -9.14 1.38 -3.58
N GLY A 76 -7.81 1.29 -3.49
CA GLY A 76 -7.02 0.18 -4.02
C GLY A 76 -6.84 0.21 -5.54
N LEU A 77 -6.76 1.40 -6.14
CA LEU A 77 -6.75 1.60 -7.58
C LEU A 77 -5.51 2.36 -8.03
N GLY A 78 -4.75 1.77 -8.94
CA GLY A 78 -3.74 2.46 -9.74
C GLY A 78 -4.32 2.79 -11.12
N VAL A 79 -4.40 4.08 -11.47
CA VAL A 79 -4.99 4.55 -12.73
C VAL A 79 -4.11 5.63 -13.35
N ASN A 80 -4.02 5.65 -14.68
CA ASN A 80 -3.26 6.67 -15.38
C ASN A 80 -4.13 7.89 -15.77
N ALA A 81 -3.51 8.95 -16.30
CA ALA A 81 -4.20 10.17 -16.70
C ALA A 81 -5.33 9.98 -17.72
N ARG A 82 -5.32 8.87 -18.47
CA ARG A 82 -6.35 8.55 -19.46
C ARG A 82 -7.50 7.70 -18.88
N GLY A 83 -7.48 7.44 -17.57
CA GLY A 83 -8.48 6.60 -16.91
C GLY A 83 -8.22 5.10 -17.01
N VAL A 84 -7.10 4.67 -17.61
CA VAL A 84 -6.78 3.24 -17.74
C VAL A 84 -6.28 2.71 -16.41
N VAL A 85 -6.96 1.69 -15.90
CA VAL A 85 -6.63 0.99 -14.66
C VAL A 85 -5.39 0.13 -14.89
N ARG A 86 -4.34 0.39 -14.13
CA ARG A 86 -3.04 -0.31 -14.17
C ARG A 86 -2.96 -1.43 -13.16
N SER A 87 -3.53 -1.20 -11.98
CA SER A 87 -3.53 -2.16 -10.89
C SER A 87 -4.78 -2.02 -10.04
N VAL A 88 -5.21 -3.13 -9.46
CA VAL A 88 -6.28 -3.20 -8.47
C VAL A 88 -5.78 -4.07 -7.32
N SER A 89 -5.76 -3.52 -6.11
CA SER A 89 -5.34 -4.25 -4.93
C SER A 89 -6.38 -5.31 -4.56
N TRP A 90 -5.91 -6.52 -4.26
CA TRP A 90 -6.79 -7.61 -3.84
C TRP A 90 -7.66 -7.21 -2.65
N ASN A 91 -8.94 -7.59 -2.67
CA ASN A 91 -9.93 -7.31 -1.62
C ASN A 91 -10.16 -5.82 -1.30
N SER A 92 -9.66 -4.91 -2.13
CA SER A 92 -9.89 -3.46 -2.01
C SER A 92 -11.33 -3.07 -2.39
N PRO A 93 -11.78 -1.85 -2.06
CA PRO A 93 -13.07 -1.32 -2.51
C PRO A 93 -13.26 -1.39 -4.04
N ALA A 94 -12.24 -1.02 -4.83
CA ALA A 94 -12.30 -1.11 -6.29
C ALA A 94 -12.40 -2.57 -6.78
N PHE A 95 -11.66 -3.50 -6.14
CA PHE A 95 -11.76 -4.93 -6.45
C PHE A 95 -13.17 -5.46 -6.19
N LYS A 96 -13.77 -5.13 -5.04
CA LYS A 96 -15.12 -5.54 -4.68
C LYS A 96 -16.19 -4.96 -5.61
N ALA A 97 -15.94 -3.78 -6.19
CA ALA A 97 -16.76 -3.17 -7.21
C ALA A 97 -16.58 -3.82 -8.61
N GLY A 98 -15.75 -4.86 -8.73
CA GLY A 98 -15.55 -5.62 -9.97
C GLY A 98 -14.60 -4.96 -10.96
N MET A 99 -13.76 -4.05 -10.51
CA MET A 99 -12.71 -3.45 -11.35
C MET A 99 -11.52 -4.40 -11.48
N ALA A 100 -10.85 -4.33 -12.62
CA ALA A 100 -9.66 -5.12 -12.92
C ALA A 100 -8.67 -4.31 -13.76
N PRO A 101 -7.39 -4.68 -13.78
CA PRO A 101 -6.41 -4.10 -14.71
C PRO A 101 -6.89 -4.21 -16.16
N GLY A 102 -6.67 -3.15 -16.94
CA GLY A 102 -7.17 -3.02 -18.31
C GLY A 102 -8.53 -2.33 -18.44
N ALA A 103 -9.30 -2.19 -17.34
CA ALA A 103 -10.50 -1.37 -17.33
C ALA A 103 -10.17 0.10 -17.64
N THR A 104 -11.12 0.83 -18.22
CA THR A 104 -11.00 2.26 -18.47
C THR A 104 -12.14 2.99 -17.76
N LEU A 105 -11.82 3.88 -16.83
CA LEU A 105 -12.77 4.78 -16.19
C LEU A 105 -13.31 5.77 -17.22
N LEU A 106 -14.62 5.84 -17.35
CA LEU A 106 -15.33 6.73 -18.28
C LEU A 106 -15.94 7.92 -17.55
N GLU A 107 -16.53 7.66 -16.37
CA GLU A 107 -17.24 8.68 -15.58
C GLU A 107 -16.98 8.49 -14.09
N VAL A 108 -16.98 9.59 -13.36
CA VAL A 108 -16.98 9.65 -11.89
C VAL A 108 -18.06 10.62 -11.46
N GLU A 109 -18.97 10.18 -10.58
CA GLU A 109 -20.13 10.97 -10.10
C GLU A 109 -21.00 11.48 -11.24
N GLY A 110 -21.18 10.69 -12.32
CA GLY A 110 -21.99 11.03 -13.49
C GLY A 110 -21.34 11.98 -14.49
N GLU A 111 -20.10 12.39 -14.25
CA GLU A 111 -19.36 13.31 -15.11
C GLU A 111 -18.15 12.63 -15.77
N PRO A 112 -17.68 13.06 -16.94
CA PRO A 112 -16.53 12.47 -17.61
C PRO A 112 -15.31 12.35 -16.70
N PHE A 113 -14.58 11.26 -16.81
CA PHE A 113 -13.41 10.99 -15.98
C PHE A 113 -12.37 12.11 -16.06
N SER A 114 -11.88 12.51 -14.90
CA SER A 114 -10.59 13.20 -14.74
C SER A 114 -9.95 12.75 -13.43
N MET A 115 -8.61 12.83 -13.36
CA MET A 115 -7.87 12.49 -12.12
C MET A 115 -8.28 13.39 -10.95
N GLU A 116 -8.49 14.67 -11.22
CA GLU A 116 -8.94 15.65 -10.21
C GLU A 116 -10.33 15.29 -9.67
N ARG A 117 -11.25 14.88 -10.55
CA ARG A 117 -12.60 14.48 -10.15
C ARG A 117 -12.57 13.22 -9.31
N LEU A 118 -11.78 12.22 -9.70
CA LEU A 118 -11.61 11.00 -8.89
C LEU A 118 -10.99 11.34 -7.52
N ALA A 119 -9.95 12.15 -7.49
CA ALA A 119 -9.32 12.58 -6.23
C ALA A 119 -10.30 13.34 -5.33
N THR A 120 -11.12 14.22 -5.92
CA THR A 120 -12.18 14.95 -5.19
C THR A 120 -13.23 13.99 -4.65
N ALA A 121 -13.72 13.04 -5.45
CA ALA A 121 -14.70 12.06 -5.03
C ALA A 121 -14.19 11.20 -3.87
N VAL A 122 -12.94 10.70 -3.96
CA VAL A 122 -12.30 9.94 -2.88
C VAL A 122 -12.13 10.79 -1.61
N SER A 123 -11.79 12.08 -1.76
CA SER A 123 -11.56 12.99 -0.62
C SER A 123 -12.82 13.33 0.17
N ARG A 124 -13.98 13.31 -0.45
CA ARG A 124 -15.26 13.78 0.14
C ARG A 124 -15.77 12.95 1.31
N ARG A 125 -15.28 11.72 1.48
CA ARG A 125 -15.74 10.80 2.54
C ARG A 125 -17.25 10.62 2.52
N ASN A 126 -17.80 10.32 1.34
CA ASN A 126 -19.22 10.12 1.15
C ASN A 126 -19.66 8.71 1.59
N PRO A 127 -20.52 8.55 2.61
CA PRO A 127 -21.02 7.24 3.04
C PRO A 127 -21.80 6.48 1.95
N ALA A 128 -22.34 7.19 0.94
CA ALA A 128 -22.99 6.56 -0.21
C ALA A 128 -21.99 5.91 -1.19
N GLY A 129 -20.68 6.06 -0.93
CA GLY A 129 -19.62 5.59 -1.82
C GLY A 129 -19.35 6.52 -2.99
N ILE A 130 -18.65 6.01 -3.99
CA ILE A 130 -18.22 6.76 -5.18
C ILE A 130 -18.84 6.09 -6.41
N ALA A 131 -19.73 6.80 -7.11
CA ALA A 131 -20.33 6.31 -8.34
C ALA A 131 -19.30 6.41 -9.49
N VAL A 132 -19.06 5.30 -10.20
CA VAL A 132 -18.15 5.26 -11.34
C VAL A 132 -18.74 4.46 -12.47
N THR A 133 -18.50 4.89 -13.71
CA THR A 133 -18.74 4.11 -14.92
C THR A 133 -17.39 3.75 -15.52
N PHE A 134 -17.18 2.46 -15.80
CA PHE A 134 -15.96 1.99 -16.46
C PHE A 134 -16.29 0.99 -17.58
N GLU A 135 -15.36 0.83 -18.49
CA GLU A 135 -15.40 -0.19 -19.53
C GLU A 135 -14.34 -1.27 -19.25
N LEU A 136 -14.75 -2.51 -19.32
CA LEU A 136 -13.88 -3.68 -19.26
C LEU A 136 -14.38 -4.70 -20.29
N ASP A 137 -13.50 -5.22 -21.15
CA ASP A 137 -13.83 -6.18 -22.22
C ASP A 137 -14.96 -5.68 -23.13
N ARG A 138 -14.97 -4.39 -23.47
CA ARG A 138 -16.00 -3.68 -24.27
C ARG A 138 -17.39 -3.64 -23.60
N GLN A 139 -17.47 -3.96 -22.32
CA GLN A 139 -18.71 -3.85 -21.54
C GLN A 139 -18.63 -2.65 -20.60
N LYS A 140 -19.56 -1.74 -20.75
CA LYS A 140 -19.73 -0.63 -19.80
C LYS A 140 -20.46 -1.15 -18.56
N ARG A 141 -19.96 -0.74 -17.40
CA ARG A 141 -20.51 -1.07 -16.08
C ARG A 141 -20.57 0.19 -15.24
N ALA A 142 -21.75 0.47 -14.70
CA ALA A 142 -21.93 1.50 -13.68
C ALA A 142 -21.98 0.82 -12.31
N VAL A 143 -21.12 1.23 -11.39
CA VAL A 143 -21.00 0.65 -10.05
C VAL A 143 -20.77 1.74 -9.02
N THR A 144 -20.97 1.41 -7.75
CA THR A 144 -20.57 2.24 -6.63
C THR A 144 -19.40 1.58 -5.91
N ILE A 145 -18.30 2.28 -5.79
CA ILE A 145 -17.18 1.87 -4.94
C ILE A 145 -17.55 2.23 -3.50
N ASP A 146 -17.75 1.23 -2.66
CA ASP A 146 -18.09 1.39 -1.25
C ASP A 146 -16.83 1.85 -0.47
N TYR A 147 -16.68 3.17 -0.33
CA TYR A 147 -15.53 3.79 0.32
C TYR A 147 -15.83 5.22 0.78
N ASP A 148 -15.57 5.48 2.05
CA ASP A 148 -15.71 6.80 2.70
C ASP A 148 -14.45 7.24 3.47
N GLY A 149 -13.36 6.49 3.35
CA GLY A 149 -12.13 6.69 4.12
C GLY A 149 -11.30 7.94 3.75
N GLY A 150 -11.60 8.60 2.63
CA GLY A 150 -10.82 9.73 2.11
C GLY A 150 -9.48 9.31 1.49
N LEU A 151 -8.65 10.29 1.11
CA LEU A 151 -7.32 10.01 0.61
C LEU A 151 -6.44 9.44 1.73
N ARG A 152 -5.65 8.40 1.39
CA ARG A 152 -4.76 7.72 2.33
C ARG A 152 -3.38 7.53 1.71
N TYR A 153 -2.38 8.03 2.40
CA TYR A 153 -0.97 7.87 2.04
C TYR A 153 -0.21 7.27 3.22
N PRO A 154 0.62 6.25 3.01
CA PRO A 154 1.39 5.64 4.09
C PRO A 154 2.44 6.63 4.62
N ALA A 155 2.58 6.68 5.92
CA ALA A 155 3.59 7.46 6.60
C ALA A 155 4.11 6.72 7.83
N LEU A 156 5.36 6.94 8.17
CA LEU A 156 5.93 6.45 9.42
C LEU A 156 5.80 7.53 10.50
N GLU A 157 5.29 7.14 11.64
CA GLU A 157 5.18 8.00 12.81
C GLU A 157 6.04 7.46 13.94
N ARG A 158 6.79 8.36 14.61
CA ARG A 158 7.60 7.98 15.78
C ARG A 158 6.70 7.51 16.91
N ILE A 159 7.08 6.40 17.55
CA ILE A 159 6.50 5.99 18.82
C ILE A 159 7.27 6.72 19.91
N PRO A 160 6.59 7.57 20.73
CA PRO A 160 7.22 8.22 21.86
C PRO A 160 7.93 7.20 22.76
N ASP A 161 9.00 7.61 23.42
CA ASP A 161 9.76 6.82 24.40
C ASP A 161 10.44 5.54 23.89
N ARG A 162 10.37 5.23 22.59
CA ARG A 162 11.15 4.17 21.97
C ARG A 162 12.46 4.69 21.36
N ILE A 163 13.49 3.84 21.36
CA ILE A 163 14.79 4.15 20.74
C ILE A 163 14.58 4.30 19.22
N ASP A 164 15.16 5.35 18.63
CA ASP A 164 15.18 5.57 17.19
C ASP A 164 16.24 4.70 16.50
N ARG A 165 15.93 3.43 16.33
CA ARG A 165 16.84 2.47 15.68
C ARG A 165 16.93 2.71 14.17
N LEU A 166 15.86 3.21 13.54
CA LEU A 166 15.87 3.50 12.11
C LEU A 166 16.87 4.61 11.80
N LYS A 167 16.90 5.68 12.61
CA LYS A 167 17.89 6.75 12.48
C LYS A 167 19.31 6.22 12.67
N GLN A 168 19.54 5.34 13.66
CA GLN A 168 20.85 4.72 13.90
C GLN A 168 21.32 3.91 12.69
N LEU A 169 20.43 3.18 12.03
CA LEU A 169 20.75 2.36 10.85
C LEU A 169 21.02 3.22 9.60
N LEU A 170 20.30 4.33 9.44
CA LEU A 170 20.39 5.20 8.26
C LEU A 170 21.44 6.31 8.38
N THR A 171 22.03 6.51 9.56
CA THR A 171 23.13 7.48 9.73
C THR A 171 24.41 6.91 9.14
N PRO A 172 25.06 7.58 8.19
CA PRO A 172 26.36 7.16 7.66
C PRO A 172 27.40 7.06 8.79
N ARG A 173 28.25 6.06 8.72
CA ARG A 173 29.43 5.91 9.62
C ARG A 173 30.60 6.70 9.09
#